data_829c7a9a72907d9969bd1d30fa8074db
#
_entry.id   829c7a9a72907d9969bd1d30fa8074db
#
_cell.length_a   1.000
_cell.length_b   1.000
_cell.length_c   1.000
_cell.angle_alpha   90.00
_cell.angle_beta   90.00
_cell.angle_gamma   90.00
#
_symmetry.space_group_name_H-M   'P 1'
#
loop_
_entity.id
_entity.type
_entity.pdbx_description
1 polymer ?
#
loop_
_entity_poly.entity_id
_entity_poly.type
_entity_poly.pdbx_seq_one_letter_code
_entity_poly.pdbx_strand_id
1 'polypeptide(L)'
;AVKELVLLGLLLSSRNVPGALEFTASLKGEGDAIPKLVEKGKGQFVGPEIKGKTLGVIGLGAIGVLVCNAARSLGMTVLGYDPYLSVDAAWSLSRGIIHAKNVEDIYKNSDYITVHVPYNDETKHMINADVIAAMKDGVRVLNFARGELVDDDAMLAALESGKVSRYVTDFPNAKVVGAKGVVAIPHLGASTPESEDNCARMAALELIDYLENGNIKNSVNMPAVSAPRTGGARICIIHKNVPKMIQNISASF
;
A
#
# COMPACT_ATOMS: atom_id res chain seq x y z
N ALA A 1 -10.04 -2.81 4.61
CA ALA A 1 -9.84 -3.92 3.68
C ALA A 1 -8.39 -3.98 3.18
N VAL A 2 -7.84 -3.02 2.38
CA VAL A 2 -6.47 -3.09 1.80
C VAL A 2 -5.39 -3.37 2.85
N LYS A 3 -5.43 -2.72 4.02
CA LYS A 3 -4.49 -2.98 5.13
C LYS A 3 -4.37 -4.48 5.46
N GLU A 4 -5.46 -5.20 5.45
CA GLU A 4 -5.48 -6.64 5.79
C GLU A 4 -4.77 -7.49 4.74
N LEU A 5 -4.91 -7.14 3.46
CA LEU A 5 -4.13 -7.79 2.40
C LEU A 5 -2.64 -7.48 2.48
N VAL A 6 -2.27 -6.25 2.87
CA VAL A 6 -0.86 -5.91 3.11
C VAL A 6 -0.29 -6.75 4.26
N LEU A 7 -1.03 -6.92 5.36
CA LEU A 7 -0.61 -7.79 6.48
C LEU A 7 -0.50 -9.25 6.04
N LEU A 8 -1.45 -9.75 5.26
CA LEU A 8 -1.36 -11.07 4.64
C LEU A 8 -0.10 -11.16 3.77
N GLY A 9 0.17 -10.18 2.93
CA GLY A 9 1.36 -10.11 2.10
C GLY A 9 2.67 -10.15 2.89
N LEU A 10 2.75 -9.44 4.03
CA LEU A 10 3.89 -9.52 4.94
C LEU A 10 4.14 -10.95 5.42
N LEU A 11 3.09 -11.66 5.82
CA LEU A 11 3.19 -13.04 6.30
C LEU A 11 3.53 -14.02 5.18
N LEU A 12 2.89 -13.89 4.01
CA LEU A 12 3.16 -14.72 2.82
C LEU A 12 4.57 -14.51 2.26
N SER A 13 5.10 -13.28 2.35
CA SER A 13 6.48 -12.99 1.93
C SER A 13 7.51 -13.56 2.91
N SER A 14 7.14 -13.76 4.17
CA SER A 14 8.01 -14.30 5.21
C SER A 14 8.13 -15.82 5.15
N ARG A 15 7.02 -16.52 4.94
CA ARG A 15 6.96 -17.99 4.85
C ARG A 15 6.28 -18.40 3.55
N ASN A 16 6.79 -19.44 2.91
CA ASN A 16 6.19 -19.95 1.66
C ASN A 16 4.91 -20.76 1.95
N VAL A 17 3.89 -20.07 2.48
CA VAL A 17 2.59 -20.70 2.79
C VAL A 17 1.88 -21.22 1.53
N PRO A 18 1.86 -20.49 0.38
CA PRO A 18 1.25 -21.03 -0.84
C PRO A 18 1.84 -22.37 -1.25
N GLY A 19 3.18 -22.48 -1.33
CA GLY A 19 3.83 -23.76 -1.65
C GLY A 19 3.60 -24.83 -0.58
N ALA A 20 3.46 -24.45 0.70
CA ALA A 20 3.12 -25.40 1.76
C ALA A 20 1.69 -25.96 1.61
N LEU A 21 0.74 -25.13 1.17
CA LEU A 21 -0.63 -25.58 0.88
C LEU A 21 -0.66 -26.56 -0.30
N GLU A 22 0.05 -26.25 -1.39
CA GLU A 22 0.18 -27.13 -2.55
C GLU A 22 0.82 -28.47 -2.17
N PHE A 23 1.93 -28.43 -1.42
CA PHE A 23 2.58 -29.63 -0.89
C PHE A 23 1.64 -30.47 -0.03
N THR A 24 0.92 -29.84 0.91
CA THR A 24 -0.02 -30.58 1.77
C THR A 24 -1.16 -31.19 0.95
N ALA A 25 -1.70 -30.46 -0.03
CA ALA A 25 -2.73 -30.96 -0.93
C ALA A 25 -2.25 -32.15 -1.78
N SER A 26 -0.96 -32.16 -2.20
CA SER A 26 -0.37 -33.26 -2.98
C SER A 26 -0.27 -34.59 -2.20
N LEU A 27 -0.35 -34.54 -0.86
CA LEU A 27 -0.32 -35.73 -0.03
C LEU A 27 -1.68 -36.45 0.05
N LYS A 28 -2.67 -35.98 -0.68
CA LYS A 28 -3.99 -36.64 -0.75
C LYS A 28 -3.82 -38.07 -1.27
N GLY A 29 -4.25 -39.05 -0.46
CA GLY A 29 -4.16 -40.47 -0.80
C GLY A 29 -3.04 -41.24 -0.10
N GLU A 30 -2.09 -40.55 0.58
CA GLU A 30 -0.96 -41.18 1.29
C GLU A 30 -1.36 -41.82 2.66
N GLY A 31 -2.63 -41.74 3.06
CA GLY A 31 -3.17 -42.38 4.26
C GLY A 31 -2.34 -42.09 5.51
N ASP A 32 -2.01 -43.12 6.26
CA ASP A 32 -1.28 -43.02 7.56
C ASP A 32 0.18 -42.51 7.41
N ALA A 33 0.70 -42.41 6.17
CA ALA A 33 2.03 -41.86 5.92
C ALA A 33 2.07 -40.33 5.99
N ILE A 34 0.94 -39.63 5.91
CA ILE A 34 0.85 -38.16 5.83
C ILE A 34 1.63 -37.46 6.95
N PRO A 35 1.49 -37.81 8.25
CA PRO A 35 2.23 -37.10 9.30
C PRO A 35 3.75 -37.18 9.11
N LYS A 36 4.27 -38.33 8.72
CA LYS A 36 5.71 -38.53 8.46
C LYS A 36 6.19 -37.75 7.23
N LEU A 37 5.40 -37.70 6.17
CA LEU A 37 5.70 -36.94 4.95
C LEU A 37 5.68 -35.42 5.22
N VAL A 38 4.72 -34.92 6.00
CA VAL A 38 4.67 -33.53 6.42
C VAL A 38 5.92 -33.14 7.21
N GLU A 39 6.30 -33.90 8.22
CA GLU A 39 7.51 -33.63 9.01
C GLU A 39 8.79 -33.63 8.16
N LYS A 40 8.89 -34.56 7.20
CA LYS A 40 10.02 -34.64 6.28
C LYS A 40 10.06 -33.45 5.31
N GLY A 41 8.91 -32.95 4.84
CA GLY A 41 8.81 -31.91 3.83
C GLY A 41 8.79 -30.49 4.37
N LYS A 42 8.38 -30.26 5.62
CA LYS A 42 8.16 -28.92 6.18
C LYS A 42 9.36 -27.97 6.11
N GLY A 43 10.59 -28.50 6.11
CA GLY A 43 11.81 -27.70 6.10
C GLY A 43 11.97 -26.78 4.89
N GLN A 44 11.37 -27.11 3.75
CA GLN A 44 11.41 -26.30 2.53
C GLN A 44 10.55 -25.02 2.58
N PHE A 45 9.68 -24.89 3.58
CA PHE A 45 8.76 -23.77 3.74
C PHE A 45 9.15 -22.84 4.90
N VAL A 46 10.29 -23.07 5.54
CA VAL A 46 10.81 -22.27 6.64
C VAL A 46 11.09 -20.83 6.18
N GLY A 47 10.82 -19.88 7.03
CA GLY A 47 11.12 -18.47 6.79
C GLY A 47 11.20 -17.66 8.08
N PRO A 48 11.61 -16.39 8.02
CA PRO A 48 11.80 -15.54 9.18
C PRO A 48 10.47 -15.14 9.83
N GLU A 49 10.55 -14.73 11.09
CA GLU A 49 9.49 -13.97 11.74
C GLU A 49 9.54 -12.51 11.33
N ILE A 50 8.39 -11.83 11.33
CA ILE A 50 8.30 -10.38 11.08
C ILE A 50 8.64 -9.56 12.32
N LYS A 51 8.45 -10.10 13.52
CA LYS A 51 8.77 -9.44 14.78
C LYS A 51 10.24 -9.04 14.82
N GLY A 52 10.54 -7.81 15.21
CA GLY A 52 11.89 -7.26 15.26
C GLY A 52 12.50 -6.90 13.89
N LYS A 53 11.79 -7.15 12.78
CA LYS A 53 12.20 -6.71 11.44
C LYS A 53 11.73 -5.29 11.17
N THR A 54 12.37 -4.63 10.22
CA THR A 54 12.04 -3.27 9.82
C THR A 54 11.14 -3.26 8.60
N LEU A 55 9.98 -2.61 8.70
CA LEU A 55 9.08 -2.30 7.60
C LEU A 55 9.26 -0.84 7.17
N GLY A 56 9.63 -0.61 5.92
CA GLY A 56 9.57 0.69 5.28
C GLY A 56 8.22 0.89 4.58
N VAL A 57 7.56 1.99 4.87
CA VAL A 57 6.26 2.35 4.27
C VAL A 57 6.44 3.64 3.49
N ILE A 58 6.20 3.58 2.18
CA ILE A 58 6.27 4.73 1.27
C ILE A 58 4.84 5.15 0.91
N GLY A 59 4.48 6.38 1.28
CA GLY A 59 3.11 6.88 1.21
C GLY A 59 2.35 6.66 2.51
N LEU A 60 2.07 7.75 3.24
CA LEU A 60 1.39 7.75 4.54
C LEU A 60 -0.02 8.35 4.44
N GLY A 61 -0.72 8.01 3.37
CA GLY A 61 -2.15 8.31 3.22
C GLY A 61 -3.03 7.37 4.06
N ALA A 62 -4.31 7.30 3.72
CA ALA A 62 -5.32 6.52 4.46
C ALA A 62 -4.95 5.04 4.65
N ILE A 63 -4.25 4.42 3.69
CA ILE A 63 -3.82 3.01 3.78
C ILE A 63 -2.49 2.91 4.53
N GLY A 64 -1.47 3.69 4.14
CA GLY A 64 -0.13 3.60 4.71
C GLY A 64 -0.09 3.83 6.21
N VAL A 65 -0.85 4.78 6.74
CA VAL A 65 -1.00 5.03 8.19
C VAL A 65 -1.54 3.78 8.91
N LEU A 66 -2.58 3.14 8.38
CA LEU A 66 -3.16 1.94 8.97
C LEU A 66 -2.20 0.75 8.93
N VAL A 67 -1.41 0.63 7.86
CA VAL A 67 -0.36 -0.40 7.72
C VAL A 67 0.76 -0.17 8.73
N CYS A 68 1.25 1.06 8.86
CA CYS A 68 2.24 1.43 9.87
C CYS A 68 1.80 1.02 11.28
N ASN A 69 0.59 1.40 11.67
CA ASN A 69 0.05 1.13 12.99
C ASN A 69 -0.09 -0.38 13.25
N ALA A 70 -0.60 -1.13 12.28
CA ALA A 70 -0.77 -2.57 12.40
C ALA A 70 0.58 -3.32 12.45
N ALA A 71 1.54 -2.97 11.61
CA ALA A 71 2.87 -3.58 11.62
C ALA A 71 3.61 -3.29 12.94
N ARG A 72 3.46 -2.07 13.48
CA ARG A 72 3.98 -1.72 14.81
C ARG A 72 3.39 -2.61 15.90
N SER A 73 2.09 -2.87 15.86
CA SER A 73 1.40 -3.75 16.82
C SER A 73 1.86 -5.21 16.71
N LEU A 74 2.32 -5.64 15.54
CA LEU A 74 2.92 -6.96 15.31
C LEU A 74 4.40 -7.04 15.73
N GLY A 75 4.94 -5.97 16.34
CA GLY A 75 6.31 -5.94 16.86
C GLY A 75 7.38 -5.63 15.83
N MET A 76 7.02 -5.07 14.67
CA MET A 76 7.99 -4.56 13.70
C MET A 76 8.51 -3.17 14.10
N THR A 77 9.74 -2.85 13.71
CA THR A 77 10.19 -1.47 13.60
C THR A 77 9.62 -0.88 12.31
N VAL A 78 9.00 0.30 12.37
CA VAL A 78 8.36 0.90 11.21
C VAL A 78 8.99 2.25 10.88
N LEU A 79 9.48 2.38 9.64
CA LEU A 79 9.91 3.63 9.03
C LEU A 79 8.82 4.08 8.05
N GLY A 80 8.39 5.33 8.16
CA GLY A 80 7.40 5.92 7.25
C GLY A 80 8.00 7.09 6.50
N TYR A 81 7.73 7.17 5.21
CA TYR A 81 8.12 8.27 4.34
C TYR A 81 6.93 8.76 3.51
N ASP A 82 6.66 10.05 3.57
CA ASP A 82 5.71 10.74 2.69
C ASP A 82 6.06 12.24 2.64
N PRO A 83 6.45 12.79 1.48
CA PRO A 83 6.80 14.20 1.35
C PRO A 83 5.57 15.13 1.45
N TYR A 84 4.35 14.57 1.35
CA TYR A 84 3.08 15.30 1.36
C TYR A 84 2.22 14.93 2.58
N LEU A 85 2.83 14.46 3.66
CA LEU A 85 2.12 14.02 4.86
C LEU A 85 1.18 15.10 5.39
N SER A 86 -0.12 14.81 5.44
CA SER A 86 -1.10 15.71 6.03
C SER A 86 -1.02 15.71 7.56
N VAL A 87 -1.46 16.80 8.18
CA VAL A 87 -1.52 16.92 9.65
C VAL A 87 -2.41 15.81 10.25
N ASP A 88 -3.57 15.54 9.64
CA ASP A 88 -4.50 14.50 10.10
C ASP A 88 -3.89 13.10 10.02
N ALA A 89 -3.16 12.81 8.95
CA ALA A 89 -2.43 11.56 8.81
C ALA A 89 -1.34 11.42 9.88
N ALA A 90 -0.58 12.50 10.14
CA ALA A 90 0.45 12.51 11.18
C ALA A 90 -0.14 12.24 12.58
N TRP A 91 -1.28 12.85 12.92
CA TRP A 91 -1.99 12.60 14.18
C TRP A 91 -2.55 11.19 14.32
N SER A 92 -2.77 10.51 13.19
CA SER A 92 -3.29 9.14 13.16
C SER A 92 -2.19 8.07 13.27
N LEU A 93 -0.91 8.46 13.22
CA LEU A 93 0.22 7.54 13.38
C LEU A 93 0.44 7.17 14.84
N SER A 94 0.66 5.89 15.10
CA SER A 94 1.02 5.39 16.43
C SER A 94 2.39 5.89 16.86
N ARG A 95 2.57 6.10 18.17
CA ARG A 95 3.87 6.47 18.76
C ARG A 95 4.93 5.41 18.43
N GLY A 96 6.15 5.88 18.11
CA GLY A 96 7.29 5.01 17.81
C GLY A 96 7.38 4.56 16.34
N ILE A 97 6.54 5.10 15.46
CA ILE A 97 6.79 5.08 14.01
C ILE A 97 7.88 6.12 13.73
N ILE A 98 8.92 5.71 13.02
CA ILE A 98 10.10 6.53 12.76
C ILE A 98 9.89 7.26 11.44
N HIS A 99 9.97 8.58 11.46
CA HIS A 99 9.94 9.40 10.25
C HIS A 99 11.27 9.28 9.50
N ALA A 100 11.24 8.73 8.29
CA ALA A 100 12.37 8.76 7.35
C ALA A 100 12.44 10.14 6.69
N LYS A 101 13.60 10.79 6.73
CA LYS A 101 13.77 12.14 6.17
C LYS A 101 13.80 12.15 4.64
N ASN A 102 14.22 11.06 4.05
CA ASN A 102 14.26 10.83 2.62
C ASN A 102 13.88 9.37 2.32
N VAL A 103 13.55 9.08 1.08
CA VAL A 103 13.13 7.74 0.66
C VAL A 103 14.28 6.74 0.68
N GLU A 104 15.51 7.19 0.51
CA GLU A 104 16.72 6.36 0.57
C GLU A 104 16.92 5.72 1.95
N ASP A 105 16.48 6.39 3.02
CA ASP A 105 16.49 5.82 4.37
C ASP A 105 15.58 4.59 4.45
N ILE A 106 14.44 4.59 3.74
CA ILE A 106 13.57 3.42 3.61
C ILE A 106 14.31 2.29 2.90
N TYR A 107 14.90 2.57 1.72
CA TYR A 107 15.57 1.54 0.93
C TYR A 107 16.71 0.86 1.69
N LYS A 108 17.57 1.63 2.31
CA LYS A 108 18.77 1.13 3.00
C LYS A 108 18.49 0.37 4.30
N ASN A 109 17.42 0.71 5.01
CA ASN A 109 17.21 0.23 6.37
C ASN A 109 16.09 -0.79 6.53
N SER A 110 15.30 -1.05 5.48
CA SER A 110 14.12 -1.90 5.59
C SER A 110 14.39 -3.34 5.17
N ASP A 111 13.84 -4.28 5.93
CA ASP A 111 13.80 -5.70 5.58
C ASP A 111 12.57 -6.02 4.71
N TYR A 112 11.53 -5.21 4.83
CA TYR A 112 10.29 -5.22 4.05
C TYR A 112 9.99 -3.80 3.60
N ILE A 113 9.54 -3.64 2.35
CA ILE A 113 9.13 -2.34 1.81
C ILE A 113 7.73 -2.50 1.22
N THR A 114 6.83 -1.58 1.55
CA THR A 114 5.49 -1.50 0.98
C THR A 114 5.21 -0.10 0.44
N VAL A 115 4.57 -0.04 -0.72
CA VAL A 115 4.28 1.23 -1.41
C VAL A 115 2.78 1.51 -1.40
N HIS A 116 2.42 2.76 -1.07
CA HIS A 116 1.02 3.22 -0.97
C HIS A 116 0.86 4.62 -1.57
N VAL A 117 1.52 4.86 -2.69
CA VAL A 117 1.46 6.13 -3.43
C VAL A 117 0.58 6.01 -4.66
N PRO A 118 -0.03 7.10 -5.15
CA PRO A 118 -0.72 7.09 -6.42
C PRO A 118 0.25 6.90 -7.58
N TYR A 119 -0.24 6.37 -8.70
CA TYR A 119 0.50 6.33 -9.95
C TYR A 119 0.43 7.71 -10.63
N ASN A 120 1.58 8.23 -10.98
CA ASN A 120 1.78 9.42 -11.82
C ASN A 120 3.16 9.34 -12.50
N ASP A 121 3.54 10.38 -13.27
CA ASP A 121 4.82 10.39 -13.98
C ASP A 121 6.04 10.33 -13.05
N GLU A 122 5.96 10.86 -11.83
CA GLU A 122 7.05 10.84 -10.85
C GLU A 122 7.18 9.49 -10.14
N THR A 123 6.07 8.76 -9.98
CA THR A 123 6.03 7.47 -9.26
C THR A 123 6.11 6.27 -10.18
N LYS A 124 6.00 6.47 -11.50
CA LYS A 124 6.19 5.40 -12.48
C LYS A 124 7.56 4.76 -12.33
N HIS A 125 7.58 3.43 -12.18
CA HIS A 125 8.81 2.65 -11.98
C HIS A 125 9.70 3.22 -10.85
N MET A 126 9.08 3.77 -9.79
CA MET A 126 9.83 4.25 -8.63
C MET A 126 10.64 3.14 -7.95
N ILE A 127 10.22 1.88 -8.10
CA ILE A 127 11.00 0.71 -7.71
C ILE A 127 11.62 0.11 -8.98
N ASN A 128 12.78 0.63 -9.35
CA ASN A 128 13.58 0.23 -10.51
C ASN A 128 14.88 -0.46 -10.08
N ALA A 129 15.73 -0.80 -11.05
CA ALA A 129 16.97 -1.53 -10.81
C ALA A 129 17.93 -0.78 -9.85
N ASP A 130 18.10 0.53 -10.00
CA ASP A 130 18.99 1.34 -9.16
C ASP A 130 18.49 1.39 -7.71
N VAL A 131 17.18 1.59 -7.55
CA VAL A 131 16.53 1.59 -6.23
C VAL A 131 16.64 0.22 -5.57
N ILE A 132 16.38 -0.87 -6.30
CA ILE A 132 16.53 -2.23 -5.79
C ILE A 132 17.98 -2.50 -5.38
N ALA A 133 18.96 -2.05 -6.14
CA ALA A 133 20.37 -2.20 -5.80
C ALA A 133 20.74 -1.51 -4.47
N ALA A 134 20.08 -0.41 -4.13
CA ALA A 134 20.27 0.32 -2.87
C ALA A 134 19.57 -0.34 -1.66
N MET A 135 18.68 -1.29 -1.86
CA MET A 135 17.98 -2.01 -0.80
C MET A 135 18.89 -3.03 -0.10
N LYS A 136 18.43 -3.56 1.04
CA LYS A 136 19.11 -4.68 1.70
C LYS A 136 19.02 -5.95 0.85
N ASP A 137 20.03 -6.80 0.95
CA ASP A 137 19.98 -8.14 0.34
C ASP A 137 18.91 -8.99 1.02
N GLY A 138 18.12 -9.69 0.21
CA GLY A 138 16.99 -10.47 0.67
C GLY A 138 15.77 -9.66 1.13
N VAL A 139 15.68 -8.37 0.77
CA VAL A 139 14.51 -7.53 1.03
C VAL A 139 13.24 -8.16 0.45
N ARG A 140 12.11 -7.84 1.04
CA ARG A 140 10.78 -8.22 0.55
C ARG A 140 10.02 -6.98 0.14
N VAL A 141 9.45 -6.99 -1.05
CA VAL A 141 8.73 -5.85 -1.62
C VAL A 141 7.26 -6.21 -1.75
N LEU A 142 6.39 -5.31 -1.29
CA LEU A 142 4.93 -5.45 -1.36
C LEU A 142 4.37 -4.28 -2.15
N ASN A 143 3.53 -4.59 -3.15
CA ASN A 143 2.85 -3.58 -3.95
C ASN A 143 1.35 -3.90 -4.03
N PHE A 144 0.57 -3.18 -3.25
CA PHE A 144 -0.90 -3.18 -3.22
C PHE A 144 -1.46 -1.81 -3.62
N ALA A 145 -0.70 -1.05 -4.40
CA ALA A 145 -1.10 0.29 -4.83
C ALA A 145 -1.40 0.34 -6.33
N ARG A 146 -0.38 0.24 -7.20
CA ARG A 146 -0.52 0.20 -8.67
C ARG A 146 0.65 -0.59 -9.28
N GLY A 147 0.37 -1.40 -10.30
CA GLY A 147 1.38 -2.25 -10.95
C GLY A 147 2.58 -1.47 -11.47
N GLU A 148 2.30 -0.35 -12.12
CA GLU A 148 3.29 0.49 -12.80
C GLU A 148 4.29 1.21 -11.87
N LEU A 149 4.11 1.12 -10.55
CA LEU A 149 5.08 1.63 -9.56
C LEU A 149 6.38 0.81 -9.53
N VAL A 150 6.32 -0.44 -9.96
CA VAL A 150 7.45 -1.37 -9.98
C VAL A 150 7.85 -1.66 -11.42
N ASP A 151 9.14 -1.63 -11.69
CA ASP A 151 9.69 -2.16 -12.94
C ASP A 151 9.76 -3.68 -12.83
N ASP A 152 8.89 -4.37 -13.56
CA ASP A 152 8.77 -5.83 -13.49
C ASP A 152 10.05 -6.54 -13.92
N ASP A 153 10.74 -6.06 -14.95
CA ASP A 153 11.96 -6.70 -15.46
C ASP A 153 13.09 -6.58 -14.42
N ALA A 154 13.24 -5.41 -13.81
CA ALA A 154 14.18 -5.19 -12.73
C ALA A 154 13.85 -6.04 -11.49
N MET A 155 12.56 -6.15 -11.14
CA MET A 155 12.10 -6.96 -10.01
C MET A 155 12.36 -8.45 -10.24
N LEU A 156 12.07 -8.97 -11.43
CA LEU A 156 12.30 -10.38 -11.76
C LEU A 156 13.79 -10.72 -11.75
N ALA A 157 14.65 -9.87 -12.31
CA ALA A 157 16.10 -10.03 -12.24
C ALA A 157 16.61 -10.01 -10.79
N ALA A 158 16.04 -9.16 -9.93
CA ALA A 158 16.40 -9.09 -8.52
C ALA A 158 15.94 -10.32 -7.72
N LEU A 159 14.81 -10.91 -8.06
CA LEU A 159 14.35 -12.19 -7.50
C LEU A 159 15.25 -13.36 -7.91
N GLU A 160 15.69 -13.39 -9.16
CA GLU A 160 16.59 -14.42 -9.67
C GLU A 160 17.97 -14.36 -9.00
N SER A 161 18.52 -13.17 -8.82
CA SER A 161 19.81 -12.95 -8.13
C SER A 161 19.73 -13.13 -6.61
N GLY A 162 18.54 -13.17 -6.02
CA GLY A 162 18.32 -13.21 -4.57
C GLY A 162 18.46 -11.86 -3.86
N LYS A 163 18.66 -10.76 -4.60
CA LYS A 163 18.64 -9.39 -4.05
C LYS A 163 17.29 -9.08 -3.42
N VAL A 164 16.20 -9.46 -4.06
CA VAL A 164 14.85 -9.48 -3.52
C VAL A 164 14.47 -10.94 -3.20
N SER A 165 14.05 -11.19 -1.97
CA SER A 165 13.67 -12.54 -1.54
C SER A 165 12.25 -12.90 -1.98
N ARG A 166 11.31 -11.95 -1.96
CA ARG A 166 9.92 -12.12 -2.37
C ARG A 166 9.34 -10.80 -2.88
N TYR A 167 8.52 -10.90 -3.90
CA TYR A 167 7.66 -9.81 -4.37
C TYR A 167 6.19 -10.22 -4.22
N VAL A 168 5.40 -9.43 -3.51
CA VAL A 168 3.95 -9.66 -3.31
C VAL A 168 3.19 -8.53 -3.98
N THR A 169 2.23 -8.88 -4.83
CA THR A 169 1.42 -7.89 -5.54
C THR A 169 -0.01 -8.38 -5.78
N ASP A 170 -0.96 -7.46 -5.84
CA ASP A 170 -2.31 -7.72 -6.31
C ASP A 170 -2.58 -7.15 -7.72
N PHE A 171 -1.50 -6.86 -8.46
CA PHE A 171 -1.52 -6.46 -9.87
C PHE A 171 -0.85 -7.51 -10.77
N PRO A 172 -1.45 -8.72 -10.89
CA PRO A 172 -0.90 -9.77 -11.73
C PRO A 172 -0.90 -9.36 -13.21
N ASN A 173 0.20 -9.66 -13.89
CA ASN A 173 0.34 -9.49 -15.34
C ASN A 173 1.14 -10.66 -15.96
N ALA A 174 1.28 -10.67 -17.27
CA ALA A 174 1.93 -11.77 -17.99
C ALA A 174 3.40 -12.04 -17.59
N LYS A 175 4.11 -11.03 -17.03
CA LYS A 175 5.50 -11.18 -16.59
C LYS A 175 5.60 -11.81 -15.20
N VAL A 176 4.76 -11.36 -14.26
CA VAL A 176 4.90 -11.72 -12.84
C VAL A 176 4.10 -12.96 -12.44
N VAL A 177 3.06 -13.33 -13.19
CA VAL A 177 2.26 -14.54 -12.89
C VAL A 177 3.12 -15.79 -13.02
N GLY A 178 3.18 -16.59 -11.93
CA GLY A 178 3.94 -17.85 -11.90
C GLY A 178 5.46 -17.68 -11.82
N ALA A 179 5.98 -16.45 -11.79
CA ALA A 179 7.41 -16.22 -11.65
C ALA A 179 7.91 -16.62 -10.25
N LYS A 180 9.09 -17.25 -10.20
CA LYS A 180 9.70 -17.70 -8.95
C LYS A 180 9.94 -16.52 -8.00
N GLY A 181 9.47 -16.66 -6.77
CA GLY A 181 9.63 -15.62 -5.75
C GLY A 181 8.51 -14.57 -5.75
N VAL A 182 7.63 -14.58 -6.75
CA VAL A 182 6.43 -13.74 -6.79
C VAL A 182 5.26 -14.43 -6.10
N VAL A 183 4.52 -13.68 -5.30
CA VAL A 183 3.20 -14.05 -4.76
C VAL A 183 2.21 -13.05 -5.34
N ALA A 184 1.56 -13.44 -6.42
CA ALA A 184 0.54 -12.63 -7.07
C ALA A 184 -0.86 -13.10 -6.64
N ILE A 185 -1.69 -12.15 -6.22
CA ILE A 185 -3.10 -12.40 -5.89
C ILE A 185 -3.99 -11.51 -6.75
N PRO A 186 -5.27 -11.82 -6.93
CA PRO A 186 -6.21 -10.91 -7.58
C PRO A 186 -6.34 -9.60 -6.82
N HIS A 187 -6.73 -8.53 -7.51
CA HIS A 187 -6.93 -7.19 -6.95
C HIS A 187 -8.15 -7.17 -6.01
N LEU A 188 -7.99 -7.70 -4.80
CA LEU A 188 -9.05 -7.89 -3.81
C LEU A 188 -9.10 -6.79 -2.73
N GLY A 189 -8.27 -5.75 -2.87
CA GLY A 189 -8.07 -4.72 -1.84
C GLY A 189 -9.33 -4.08 -1.29
N ALA A 190 -10.32 -3.83 -2.15
CA ALA A 190 -11.61 -3.25 -1.78
C ALA A 190 -12.79 -4.22 -1.97
N SER A 191 -12.55 -5.47 -2.32
CA SER A 191 -13.58 -6.47 -2.63
C SER A 191 -14.10 -7.15 -1.36
N THR A 192 -14.71 -6.36 -0.48
CA THR A 192 -15.45 -6.86 0.69
C THR A 192 -16.80 -6.15 0.77
N PRO A 193 -17.87 -6.84 1.25
CA PRO A 193 -19.19 -6.21 1.44
C PRO A 193 -19.12 -4.91 2.24
N GLU A 194 -18.33 -4.88 3.30
CA GLU A 194 -18.15 -3.70 4.15
C GLU A 194 -17.47 -2.54 3.40
N SER A 195 -16.54 -2.83 2.50
CA SER A 195 -15.90 -1.79 1.66
C SER A 195 -16.89 -1.20 0.67
N GLU A 196 -17.70 -2.02 0.02
CA GLU A 196 -18.72 -1.60 -0.95
C GLU A 196 -19.77 -0.73 -0.27
N ASP A 197 -20.32 -1.18 0.86
CA ASP A 197 -21.28 -0.43 1.67
C ASP A 197 -20.70 0.91 2.14
N ASN A 198 -19.45 0.90 2.63
CA ASN A 198 -18.78 2.11 3.08
C ASN A 198 -18.53 3.10 1.93
N CYS A 199 -18.12 2.63 0.77
CA CYS A 199 -17.92 3.47 -0.42
C CYS A 199 -19.24 4.12 -0.85
N ALA A 200 -20.32 3.36 -0.93
CA ALA A 200 -21.65 3.87 -1.28
C ALA A 200 -22.12 4.94 -0.28
N ARG A 201 -21.96 4.66 1.03
CA ARG A 201 -22.32 5.59 2.08
C ARG A 201 -21.48 6.87 2.04
N MET A 202 -20.17 6.76 1.87
CA MET A 202 -19.27 7.92 1.79
C MET A 202 -19.61 8.79 0.58
N ALA A 203 -19.81 8.19 -0.59
CA ALA A 203 -20.18 8.92 -1.80
C ALA A 203 -21.50 9.67 -1.63
N ALA A 204 -22.51 9.06 -1.02
CA ALA A 204 -23.79 9.71 -0.72
C ALA A 204 -23.62 10.90 0.22
N LEU A 205 -22.86 10.75 1.31
CA LEU A 205 -22.62 11.83 2.26
C LEU A 205 -21.82 12.99 1.66
N GLU A 206 -20.85 12.70 0.80
CA GLU A 206 -20.05 13.72 0.10
C GLU A 206 -20.91 14.49 -0.91
N LEU A 207 -21.79 13.81 -1.64
CA LEU A 207 -22.75 14.45 -2.54
C LEU A 207 -23.74 15.34 -1.78
N ILE A 208 -24.26 14.88 -0.66
CA ILE A 208 -25.15 15.68 0.21
C ILE A 208 -24.42 16.92 0.71
N ASP A 209 -23.21 16.77 1.23
CA ASP A 209 -22.42 17.89 1.74
C ASP A 209 -22.09 18.90 0.63
N TYR A 210 -21.83 18.42 -0.59
CA TYR A 210 -21.61 19.29 -1.74
C TYR A 210 -22.90 20.05 -2.13
N LEU A 211 -24.02 19.36 -2.25
CA LEU A 211 -25.30 19.94 -2.69
C LEU A 211 -25.88 20.91 -1.65
N GLU A 212 -25.76 20.59 -0.37
CA GLU A 212 -26.32 21.41 0.71
C GLU A 212 -25.37 22.54 1.18
N ASN A 213 -24.07 22.27 1.20
CA ASN A 213 -23.08 23.16 1.78
C ASN A 213 -22.03 23.68 0.79
N GLY A 214 -21.91 23.10 -0.41
CA GLY A 214 -20.87 23.43 -1.39
C GLY A 214 -19.46 23.01 -0.95
N ASN A 215 -19.34 22.10 0.02
CA ASN A 215 -18.06 21.55 0.43
C ASN A 215 -17.57 20.51 -0.60
N ILE A 216 -16.28 20.49 -0.87
CA ILE A 216 -15.64 19.55 -1.78
C ILE A 216 -14.65 18.70 -0.99
N LYS A 217 -14.88 17.38 -0.96
CA LYS A 217 -14.01 16.38 -0.32
C LYS A 217 -13.70 15.27 -1.30
N ASN A 218 -12.50 14.72 -1.23
CA ASN A 218 -12.04 13.56 -2.03
C ASN A 218 -12.28 13.67 -3.55
N SER A 219 -12.44 14.89 -4.07
CA SER A 219 -12.61 15.11 -5.51
C SER A 219 -11.31 14.82 -6.26
N VAL A 220 -11.40 14.17 -7.42
CA VAL A 220 -10.24 13.87 -8.28
C VAL A 220 -9.87 15.03 -9.21
N ASN A 221 -10.74 16.02 -9.36
CA ASN A 221 -10.57 17.12 -10.33
C ASN A 221 -10.76 18.52 -9.74
N MET A 222 -11.10 18.62 -8.45
CA MET A 222 -11.29 19.88 -7.73
C MET A 222 -10.47 19.87 -6.44
N PRO A 223 -9.89 20.99 -6.03
CA PRO A 223 -9.23 21.08 -4.73
C PRO A 223 -10.26 20.92 -3.60
N ALA A 224 -9.81 20.36 -2.48
CA ALA A 224 -10.65 20.26 -1.29
C ALA A 224 -10.98 21.66 -0.75
N VAL A 225 -12.26 21.90 -0.51
CA VAL A 225 -12.78 23.16 0.04
C VAL A 225 -13.84 22.84 1.07
N SER A 226 -13.69 23.41 2.26
CA SER A 226 -14.69 23.28 3.33
C SER A 226 -14.79 24.58 4.10
N ALA A 227 -16.01 25.02 4.37
CA ALA A 227 -16.28 26.12 5.27
C ALA A 227 -17.63 25.90 5.98
N PRO A 228 -17.77 26.30 7.27
CA PRO A 228 -19.03 26.19 7.96
C PRO A 228 -20.08 27.07 7.28
N ARG A 229 -21.32 26.60 7.22
CA ARG A 229 -22.46 27.37 6.71
C ARG A 229 -22.95 28.31 7.82
N THR A 230 -22.80 29.61 7.61
CA THR A 230 -23.11 30.63 8.63
C THR A 230 -24.29 31.55 8.25
N GLY A 231 -24.88 31.39 7.08
CA GLY A 231 -25.94 32.26 6.57
C GLY A 231 -26.98 31.55 5.70
N GLY A 232 -27.93 32.35 5.23
CA GLY A 232 -29.02 31.84 4.39
C GLY A 232 -28.60 31.42 2.96
N ALA A 233 -27.53 32.00 2.44
CA ALA A 233 -27.03 31.70 1.10
C ALA A 233 -25.51 31.51 1.11
N ARG A 234 -25.03 30.64 0.23
CA ARG A 234 -23.62 30.42 -0.04
C ARG A 234 -23.40 30.41 -1.55
N ILE A 235 -22.42 31.18 -1.98
CA ILE A 235 -22.04 31.22 -3.39
C ILE A 235 -20.68 30.50 -3.51
N CYS A 236 -20.62 29.49 -4.35
CA CYS A 236 -19.40 28.76 -4.68
C CYS A 236 -18.96 29.15 -6.09
N ILE A 237 -17.74 29.68 -6.21
CA ILE A 237 -17.19 30.11 -7.51
C ILE A 237 -16.02 29.21 -7.86
N ILE A 238 -16.14 28.52 -8.98
CA ILE A 238 -15.08 27.69 -9.55
C ILE A 238 -14.39 28.49 -10.65
N HIS A 239 -13.11 28.75 -10.49
CA HIS A 239 -12.34 29.57 -11.44
C HIS A 239 -10.90 29.10 -11.62
N LYS A 240 -10.28 29.47 -12.72
CA LYS A 240 -8.83 29.36 -12.89
C LYS A 240 -8.15 30.49 -12.10
N ASN A 241 -7.05 30.20 -11.41
CA ASN A 241 -6.30 31.20 -10.67
C ASN A 241 -5.50 32.08 -11.65
N VAL A 242 -6.15 33.16 -12.11
CA VAL A 242 -5.58 34.16 -13.02
C VAL A 242 -5.47 35.51 -12.33
N PRO A 243 -4.57 36.42 -12.79
CA PRO A 243 -4.43 37.75 -12.22
C PRO A 243 -5.77 38.50 -12.13
N LYS A 244 -5.98 39.27 -11.05
CA LYS A 244 -7.16 40.08 -10.78
C LYS A 244 -8.47 39.30 -10.52
N MET A 245 -8.43 37.98 -10.33
CA MET A 245 -9.65 37.18 -10.16
C MET A 245 -10.47 37.62 -8.95
N ILE A 246 -9.84 37.84 -7.79
CA ILE A 246 -10.53 38.30 -6.56
C ILE A 246 -11.18 39.66 -6.81
N GLN A 247 -10.51 40.59 -7.47
CA GLN A 247 -11.05 41.91 -7.81
C GLN A 247 -12.28 41.77 -8.72
N ASN A 248 -12.22 40.92 -9.74
CA ASN A 248 -13.33 40.70 -10.67
C ASN A 248 -14.55 40.08 -9.96
N ILE A 249 -14.31 39.10 -9.09
CA ILE A 249 -15.36 38.46 -8.30
C ILE A 249 -16.00 39.49 -7.37
N SER A 250 -15.20 40.26 -6.60
CA SER A 250 -15.74 41.26 -5.64
C SER A 250 -16.45 42.40 -6.33
N ALA A 251 -16.15 42.72 -7.59
CA ALA A 251 -16.86 43.75 -8.35
C ALA A 251 -18.23 43.30 -8.89
N SER A 252 -18.51 41.98 -8.84
CA SER A 252 -19.77 41.39 -9.29
C SER A 252 -20.82 41.25 -8.17
N PHE A 253 -20.43 41.52 -6.95
CA PHE A 253 -21.27 41.50 -5.72
C PHE A 253 -21.21 42.85 -4.98
#